data_3a9c25c3818132f8ce02bfbb898c820a
#
_entry.id   3a9c25c3818132f8ce02bfbb898c820a
#
_cell.length_a   1.000
_cell.length_b   1.000
_cell.length_c   1.000
_cell.angle_alpha   90.00
_cell.angle_beta   90.00
_cell.angle_gamma   90.00
#
_symmetry.space_group_name_H-M   'P 1'
#
loop_
_entity.id
_entity.type
_entity.pdbx_description
1 polymer ?
#
loop_
_entity_poly.entity_id
_entity_poly.type
_entity_poly.pdbx_seq_one_letter_code
_entity_poly.pdbx_strand_id
1 'polypeptide(L)'
;MEKKYDPKRRQLLKQVGFATAATFSGAVLAHETELIRKPKRILRVAHITDVHMRPEYDAPNRFKKCLAEIKGHKVDFFLNGGDTIYAADYDHITRERTALQWEIWNGLRSGIPEYEVHSCLGNHDMWWAAPEKTDPMYGKDYVVQQLGIPARYYSFDRKGWHFIILDSNNGGGGTLDPEQFEWLEKDLARLRPGTPVLIMTHYPILAACTHLDGGNHSDSVRIVGLFNKHNDKRINCISGHVHLMDRVVYNNVDYYCNGALSGFWWEEGDTNSGGKSWYHETPPGYAIIDLFDDGSLRNTYHPHTY
;
A
#
# COMPACT_ATOMS: atom_id res chain seq x y z
N MET A 1 -8.23 33.28 -33.48
CA MET A 1 -7.64 34.43 -32.74
C MET A 1 -6.16 34.15 -32.57
N GLU A 2 -5.33 34.69 -33.48
CA GLU A 2 -3.87 34.59 -33.33
C GLU A 2 -3.39 35.54 -32.25
N LYS A 3 -2.68 35.01 -31.26
CA LYS A 3 -2.03 35.84 -30.24
C LYS A 3 -0.82 36.51 -30.85
N LYS A 4 -0.91 37.83 -31.11
CA LYS A 4 0.20 38.65 -31.58
C LYS A 4 1.37 38.61 -30.61
N TYR A 5 2.52 38.27 -31.12
CA TYR A 5 3.81 38.21 -30.45
C TYR A 5 4.28 39.63 -30.07
N ASP A 6 4.56 39.87 -28.77
CA ASP A 6 5.04 41.20 -28.28
C ASP A 6 6.58 41.19 -28.18
N PRO A 7 7.27 41.93 -29.05
CA PRO A 7 8.74 42.01 -29.06
C PRO A 7 9.35 42.79 -27.89
N LYS A 8 8.56 43.55 -27.14
CA LYS A 8 9.05 44.35 -25.99
C LYS A 8 9.46 43.50 -24.78
N ARG A 9 8.89 42.31 -24.66
CA ARG A 9 9.23 41.38 -23.57
C ARG A 9 10.66 40.82 -23.67
N ARG A 10 11.21 40.74 -24.87
CA ARG A 10 12.56 40.23 -25.14
C ARG A 10 13.63 41.30 -24.90
N GLN A 11 13.28 42.58 -25.04
CA GLN A 11 14.18 43.69 -24.81
C GLN A 11 14.37 43.97 -23.30
N LEU A 12 13.31 43.76 -22.50
CA LEU A 12 13.36 43.90 -21.03
C LEU A 12 14.29 42.84 -20.40
N LEU A 13 14.27 41.58 -20.91
CA LEU A 13 15.17 40.54 -20.43
C LEU A 13 16.63 40.69 -20.83
N LYS A 14 16.93 41.47 -21.88
CA LYS A 14 18.30 41.80 -22.29
C LYS A 14 18.90 42.99 -21.52
N GLN A 15 18.06 43.87 -21.00
CA GLN A 15 18.52 45.06 -20.22
C GLN A 15 18.77 44.74 -18.75
N VAL A 16 18.16 43.68 -18.20
CA VAL A 16 18.44 43.23 -16.80
C VAL A 16 19.72 42.42 -16.69
N GLY A 17 20.27 41.92 -17.82
CA GLY A 17 21.47 41.06 -17.85
C GLY A 17 22.81 41.81 -17.93
N PHE A 18 22.86 43.16 -18.04
CA PHE A 18 24.11 43.88 -18.30
C PHE A 18 24.46 45.01 -17.31
N ALA A 19 23.83 45.12 -16.19
CA ALA A 19 24.08 46.18 -15.21
C ALA A 19 24.38 45.68 -13.81
N THR A 20 25.31 44.72 -13.65
CA THR A 20 25.94 44.45 -12.34
C THR A 20 27.30 43.75 -12.53
N ALA A 21 28.21 44.47 -13.19
CA ALA A 21 29.62 44.16 -13.13
C ALA A 21 30.39 45.45 -12.72
N ALA A 22 30.24 45.87 -11.48
CA ALA A 22 31.16 46.82 -10.84
C ALA A 22 31.05 46.70 -9.31
N THR A 23 32.17 46.33 -8.71
CA THR A 23 32.56 46.52 -7.31
C THR A 23 31.71 45.84 -6.22
N PHE A 24 32.04 44.61 -5.91
CA PHE A 24 31.91 44.12 -4.54
C PHE A 24 33.28 43.70 -4.01
N SER A 25 33.86 44.61 -3.24
CA SER A 25 34.94 44.33 -2.31
C SER A 25 34.48 43.28 -1.30
N GLY A 26 35.28 42.26 -1.13
CA GLY A 26 35.40 41.32 -0.05
C GLY A 26 34.34 41.32 1.08
N ALA A 27 33.19 40.69 0.85
CA ALA A 27 32.47 40.01 1.88
C ALA A 27 32.22 38.57 1.32
N VAL A 28 33.05 37.64 1.72
CA VAL A 28 32.78 36.21 1.57
C VAL A 28 31.52 35.98 2.37
N LEU A 29 30.35 36.03 1.70
CA LEU A 29 29.16 35.40 2.20
C LEU A 29 29.52 33.93 2.23
N ALA A 30 29.90 33.47 3.43
CA ALA A 30 29.84 32.04 3.75
C ALA A 30 28.37 31.62 3.55
N HIS A 31 28.04 31.22 2.36
CA HIS A 31 26.87 30.42 2.13
C HIS A 31 27.15 29.15 2.95
N GLU A 32 26.58 29.09 4.15
CA GLU A 32 26.41 27.82 4.82
C GLU A 32 25.68 26.95 3.83
N THR A 33 26.43 26.14 3.10
CA THR A 33 25.88 24.94 2.45
C THR A 33 25.42 24.09 3.61
N GLU A 34 24.15 24.27 4.00
CA GLU A 34 23.46 23.29 4.82
C GLU A 34 23.75 21.96 4.16
N LEU A 35 24.66 21.20 4.77
CA LEU A 35 24.94 19.84 4.32
C LEU A 35 23.62 19.10 4.37
N ILE A 36 22.97 18.95 3.21
CA ILE A 36 21.70 18.22 3.08
C ILE A 36 21.98 16.84 3.68
N ARG A 37 21.59 16.68 4.94
CA ARG A 37 21.74 15.41 5.65
C ARG A 37 20.99 14.35 4.88
N LYS A 38 21.68 13.32 4.44
CA LYS A 38 21.03 12.17 3.80
C LYS A 38 20.07 11.53 4.80
N PRO A 39 18.80 11.30 4.42
CA PRO A 39 17.84 10.62 5.27
C PRO A 39 18.38 9.28 5.75
N LYS A 40 18.19 9.00 7.04
CA LYS A 40 18.58 7.72 7.63
C LYS A 40 17.37 6.79 7.64
N ARG A 41 17.52 5.59 7.06
CA ARG A 41 16.51 4.55 7.19
C ARG A 41 16.39 4.14 8.66
N ILE A 42 15.17 4.19 9.19
CA ILE A 42 14.83 3.85 10.57
C ILE A 42 13.99 2.59 10.69
N LEU A 43 13.25 2.23 9.64
CA LEU A 43 12.50 0.99 9.53
C LEU A 43 12.66 0.40 8.13
N ARG A 44 12.56 -0.92 8.06
CA ARG A 44 12.40 -1.69 6.83
C ARG A 44 11.27 -2.69 7.04
N VAL A 45 10.24 -2.62 6.24
CA VAL A 45 9.09 -3.51 6.36
C VAL A 45 8.86 -4.27 5.05
N ALA A 46 8.39 -5.51 5.16
CA ALA A 46 7.92 -6.24 3.99
C ALA A 46 6.44 -5.99 3.80
N HIS A 47 6.02 -5.63 2.61
CA HIS A 47 4.62 -5.65 2.21
C HIS A 47 4.38 -6.86 1.33
N ILE A 48 3.61 -7.81 1.84
CA ILE A 48 3.05 -8.95 1.12
C ILE A 48 1.57 -8.69 0.95
N THR A 49 1.01 -8.99 -0.21
CA THR A 49 -0.41 -8.83 -0.48
C THR A 49 -0.86 -9.89 -1.46
N ASP A 50 -2.14 -10.19 -1.49
CA ASP A 50 -2.71 -11.14 -2.44
C ASP A 50 -1.94 -12.46 -2.42
N VAL A 51 -1.78 -12.99 -1.19
CA VAL A 51 -1.05 -14.25 -0.95
C VAL A 51 -1.84 -15.43 -1.45
N HIS A 52 -3.16 -15.35 -1.42
CA HIS A 52 -4.08 -16.38 -1.93
C HIS A 52 -3.67 -17.79 -1.51
N MET A 53 -3.43 -17.99 -0.20
CA MET A 53 -2.91 -19.24 0.32
C MET A 53 -3.89 -20.39 0.09
N ARG A 54 -3.40 -21.44 -0.54
CA ARG A 54 -4.16 -22.64 -0.92
C ARG A 54 -3.26 -23.88 -0.86
N PRO A 55 -3.84 -25.09 -0.72
CA PRO A 55 -3.04 -26.31 -0.70
C PRO A 55 -2.47 -26.70 -2.08
N GLU A 56 -3.10 -26.25 -3.18
CA GLU A 56 -2.73 -26.61 -4.55
C GLU A 56 -1.48 -25.86 -5.01
N TYR A 57 -0.94 -26.26 -6.16
CA TYR A 57 0.20 -25.63 -6.86
C TYR A 57 1.46 -25.48 -6.02
N ASP A 58 1.62 -26.35 -5.00
CA ASP A 58 2.73 -26.28 -4.04
C ASP A 58 2.84 -24.90 -3.34
N ALA A 59 1.75 -24.15 -3.28
CA ALA A 59 1.72 -22.79 -2.77
C ALA A 59 2.35 -22.64 -1.37
N PRO A 60 2.11 -23.55 -0.39
CA PRO A 60 2.74 -23.45 0.92
C PRO A 60 4.26 -23.52 0.89
N ASN A 61 4.85 -24.36 0.04
CA ASN A 61 6.32 -24.45 -0.07
C ASN A 61 6.91 -23.30 -0.88
N ARG A 62 6.23 -22.86 -1.91
CA ARG A 62 6.60 -21.66 -2.69
C ARG A 62 6.59 -20.43 -1.77
N PHE A 63 5.56 -20.26 -0.95
CA PHE A 63 5.51 -19.16 0.03
C PHE A 63 6.63 -19.24 1.08
N LYS A 64 7.00 -20.44 1.56
CA LYS A 64 8.16 -20.60 2.45
C LYS A 64 9.46 -20.09 1.82
N LYS A 65 9.64 -20.30 0.52
CA LYS A 65 10.82 -19.77 -0.21
C LYS A 65 10.78 -18.24 -0.25
N CYS A 66 9.60 -17.64 -0.55
CA CYS A 66 9.41 -16.19 -0.49
C CYS A 66 9.74 -15.64 0.90
N LEU A 67 9.23 -16.27 1.98
CA LEU A 67 9.53 -15.86 3.35
C LEU A 67 11.03 -15.91 3.66
N ALA A 68 11.73 -16.94 3.20
CA ALA A 68 13.18 -17.06 3.40
C ALA A 68 13.96 -15.95 2.69
N GLU A 69 13.53 -15.57 1.48
CA GLU A 69 14.10 -14.44 0.73
C GLU A 69 13.81 -13.11 1.42
N ILE A 70 12.57 -12.87 1.85
CA ILE A 70 12.17 -11.65 2.57
C ILE A 70 12.99 -11.49 3.87
N LYS A 71 13.21 -12.56 4.62
CA LYS A 71 14.06 -12.55 5.84
C LYS A 71 15.49 -12.11 5.51
N GLY A 72 16.02 -12.44 4.33
CA GLY A 72 17.32 -11.98 3.84
C GLY A 72 17.45 -10.46 3.74
N HIS A 73 16.36 -9.74 3.55
CA HIS A 73 16.33 -8.27 3.54
C HIS A 73 16.40 -7.65 4.95
N LYS A 74 16.33 -8.45 6.02
CA LYS A 74 16.40 -7.99 7.43
C LYS A 74 15.29 -6.97 7.72
N VAL A 75 14.06 -7.37 7.47
CA VAL A 75 12.87 -6.55 7.76
C VAL A 75 12.58 -6.49 9.26
N ASP A 76 11.98 -5.40 9.72
CA ASP A 76 11.59 -5.22 11.12
C ASP A 76 10.25 -5.94 11.41
N PHE A 77 9.30 -5.92 10.46
CA PHE A 77 8.00 -6.59 10.54
C PHE A 77 7.35 -6.71 9.16
N PHE A 78 6.18 -7.36 9.09
CA PHE A 78 5.40 -7.55 7.86
C PHE A 78 4.12 -6.71 7.89
N LEU A 79 3.76 -6.22 6.71
CA LEU A 79 2.45 -5.66 6.38
C LEU A 79 1.79 -6.63 5.39
N ASN A 80 0.65 -7.22 5.77
CA ASN A 80 -0.13 -8.11 4.92
C ASN A 80 -1.34 -7.34 4.36
N GLY A 81 -1.33 -7.12 3.07
CA GLY A 81 -2.28 -6.26 2.33
C GLY A 81 -3.64 -6.89 2.04
N GLY A 82 -3.99 -8.02 2.65
CA GLY A 82 -5.26 -8.72 2.42
C GLY A 82 -5.16 -9.79 1.34
N ASP A 83 -6.29 -10.45 1.09
CA ASP A 83 -6.38 -11.66 0.26
C ASP A 83 -5.35 -12.70 0.69
N THR A 84 -5.41 -12.97 1.99
CA THR A 84 -4.47 -13.85 2.69
C THR A 84 -4.66 -15.30 2.28
N ILE A 85 -5.93 -15.75 2.20
CA ILE A 85 -6.30 -17.07 1.73
C ILE A 85 -6.80 -17.01 0.27
N TYR A 86 -6.84 -18.18 -0.39
CA TYR A 86 -7.19 -18.24 -1.81
C TYR A 86 -8.55 -17.62 -2.09
N ALA A 87 -9.60 -18.13 -1.43
CA ALA A 87 -10.94 -17.55 -1.49
C ALA A 87 -11.83 -18.20 -0.43
N ALA A 88 -12.65 -17.39 0.22
CA ALA A 88 -13.75 -17.82 1.07
C ALA A 88 -15.09 -17.17 0.66
N ASP A 89 -15.05 -16.21 -0.26
CA ASP A 89 -16.16 -15.35 -0.68
C ASP A 89 -17.05 -15.95 -1.78
N TYR A 90 -16.62 -17.02 -2.47
CA TYR A 90 -17.42 -17.65 -3.50
C TYR A 90 -18.52 -18.55 -2.91
N ASP A 91 -19.71 -18.55 -3.52
CA ASP A 91 -20.90 -19.26 -3.07
C ASP A 91 -20.71 -20.78 -2.89
N HIS A 92 -19.75 -21.38 -3.61
CA HIS A 92 -19.48 -22.82 -3.57
C HIS A 92 -18.40 -23.23 -2.54
N ILE A 93 -17.79 -22.27 -1.85
CA ILE A 93 -16.73 -22.56 -0.87
C ILE A 93 -17.34 -23.14 0.40
N THR A 94 -16.86 -24.30 0.81
CA THR A 94 -17.33 -24.99 2.01
C THR A 94 -16.60 -24.52 3.26
N ARG A 95 -17.18 -24.83 4.42
CA ARG A 95 -16.57 -24.62 5.74
C ARG A 95 -15.17 -25.26 5.83
N GLU A 96 -15.08 -26.53 5.40
CA GLU A 96 -13.84 -27.32 5.46
C GLU A 96 -12.76 -26.68 4.58
N ARG A 97 -13.14 -26.18 3.41
CA ARG A 97 -12.23 -25.50 2.51
C ARG A 97 -11.70 -24.20 3.12
N THR A 98 -12.57 -23.40 3.70
CA THR A 98 -12.20 -22.15 4.40
C THR A 98 -11.29 -22.45 5.59
N ALA A 99 -11.64 -23.43 6.42
CA ALA A 99 -10.84 -23.84 7.57
C ALA A 99 -9.45 -24.33 7.15
N LEU A 100 -9.33 -25.16 6.12
CA LEU A 100 -8.06 -25.68 5.61
C LEU A 100 -7.13 -24.56 5.14
N GLN A 101 -7.65 -23.56 4.43
CA GLN A 101 -6.85 -22.45 3.94
C GLN A 101 -6.27 -21.63 5.11
N TRP A 102 -7.08 -21.32 6.12
CA TRP A 102 -6.63 -20.63 7.34
C TRP A 102 -5.66 -21.47 8.17
N GLU A 103 -5.87 -22.79 8.27
CA GLU A 103 -4.93 -23.69 8.94
C GLU A 103 -3.54 -23.64 8.29
N ILE A 104 -3.49 -23.70 6.95
CA ILE A 104 -2.23 -23.60 6.19
C ILE A 104 -1.56 -22.24 6.45
N TRP A 105 -2.30 -21.14 6.35
CA TRP A 105 -1.76 -19.79 6.62
C TRP A 105 -1.21 -19.68 8.05
N ASN A 106 -1.98 -20.10 9.05
CA ASN A 106 -1.58 -20.03 10.45
C ASN A 106 -0.35 -20.90 10.73
N GLY A 107 -0.28 -22.08 10.11
CA GLY A 107 0.90 -22.94 10.17
C GLY A 107 2.15 -22.28 9.59
N LEU A 108 2.03 -21.58 8.47
CA LEU A 108 3.13 -20.86 7.83
C LEU A 108 3.56 -19.64 8.67
N ARG A 109 2.59 -18.87 9.19
CA ARG A 109 2.84 -17.71 10.06
C ARG A 109 3.55 -18.13 11.35
N SER A 110 3.21 -19.28 11.92
CA SER A 110 3.88 -19.81 13.11
C SER A 110 5.37 -20.15 12.87
N GLY A 111 5.79 -20.26 11.61
CA GLY A 111 7.19 -20.46 11.21
C GLY A 111 8.04 -19.18 11.21
N ILE A 112 7.43 -18.02 11.50
CA ILE A 112 8.11 -16.71 11.59
C ILE A 112 7.74 -15.98 12.90
N PRO A 113 7.82 -16.64 14.07
CA PRO A 113 7.33 -16.08 15.33
C PRO A 113 8.07 -14.82 15.79
N GLU A 114 9.28 -14.60 15.26
CA GLU A 114 10.11 -13.43 15.53
C GLU A 114 9.59 -12.15 14.87
N TYR A 115 8.63 -12.24 13.93
CA TYR A 115 8.08 -11.09 13.23
C TYR A 115 6.63 -10.81 13.60
N GLU A 116 6.34 -9.56 13.88
CA GLU A 116 4.96 -9.06 13.89
C GLU A 116 4.41 -9.04 12.45
N VAL A 117 3.14 -9.36 12.28
CA VAL A 117 2.42 -9.27 11.00
C VAL A 117 1.17 -8.41 11.23
N HIS A 118 1.16 -7.22 10.67
CA HIS A 118 0.00 -6.33 10.67
C HIS A 118 -0.77 -6.54 9.38
N SER A 119 -2.04 -6.87 9.48
CA SER A 119 -2.86 -7.26 8.32
C SER A 119 -4.07 -6.35 8.15
N CYS A 120 -4.45 -6.05 6.92
CA CYS A 120 -5.81 -5.65 6.57
C CYS A 120 -6.59 -6.85 6.01
N LEU A 121 -7.91 -6.71 5.88
CA LEU A 121 -8.78 -7.70 5.30
C LEU A 121 -8.78 -7.54 3.77
N GLY A 122 -8.65 -8.64 3.02
CA GLY A 122 -8.92 -8.71 1.58
C GLY A 122 -10.35 -9.18 1.30
N ASN A 123 -10.83 -9.02 0.08
CA ASN A 123 -12.21 -9.41 -0.26
C ASN A 123 -12.41 -10.94 -0.29
N HIS A 124 -11.36 -11.70 -0.56
CA HIS A 124 -11.39 -13.16 -0.58
C HIS A 124 -11.25 -13.81 0.81
N ASP A 125 -10.99 -13.04 1.85
CA ASP A 125 -10.75 -13.58 3.20
C ASP A 125 -12.03 -14.00 3.93
N MET A 126 -13.19 -13.36 3.67
CA MET A 126 -14.43 -13.57 4.40
C MET A 126 -15.29 -14.68 3.79
N TRP A 127 -15.76 -15.61 4.62
CA TRP A 127 -16.71 -16.65 4.21
C TRP A 127 -18.15 -16.14 4.32
N TRP A 128 -18.67 -15.60 3.20
CA TRP A 128 -20.04 -15.11 3.11
C TRP A 128 -21.06 -16.19 2.76
N ALA A 129 -20.60 -17.36 2.26
CA ALA A 129 -21.44 -18.49 1.87
C ALA A 129 -21.84 -19.39 3.05
N ALA A 130 -21.55 -19.01 4.29
CA ALA A 130 -22.02 -19.74 5.46
C ALA A 130 -23.54 -19.84 5.45
N PRO A 131 -24.11 -21.03 5.81
CA PRO A 131 -25.56 -21.25 5.76
C PRO A 131 -26.36 -20.24 6.60
N GLU A 132 -25.75 -19.77 7.70
CA GLU A 132 -26.36 -18.77 8.59
C GLU A 132 -25.33 -17.71 8.96
N LYS A 133 -25.79 -16.45 9.07
CA LYS A 133 -24.94 -15.32 9.51
C LYS A 133 -24.48 -15.43 10.97
N THR A 134 -25.09 -16.30 11.74
CA THR A 134 -24.70 -16.65 13.13
C THR A 134 -23.57 -17.67 13.20
N ASP A 135 -23.16 -18.20 12.06
CA ASP A 135 -22.04 -19.14 12.01
C ASP A 135 -20.75 -18.47 12.53
N PRO A 136 -20.00 -19.12 13.43
CA PRO A 136 -18.77 -18.54 13.99
C PRO A 136 -17.70 -18.19 12.95
N MET A 137 -17.75 -18.78 11.75
CA MET A 137 -16.80 -18.49 10.67
C MET A 137 -17.34 -17.45 9.69
N TYR A 138 -18.58 -16.96 9.87
CA TYR A 138 -19.16 -15.98 8.97
C TYR A 138 -18.55 -14.61 9.13
N GLY A 139 -18.15 -13.98 8.02
CA GLY A 139 -17.85 -12.57 7.95
C GLY A 139 -16.50 -12.15 8.54
N LYS A 140 -16.41 -10.88 8.93
CA LYS A 140 -15.15 -10.21 9.27
C LYS A 140 -14.56 -10.59 10.61
N ASP A 141 -15.39 -10.86 11.62
CA ASP A 141 -14.92 -11.14 12.98
C ASP A 141 -14.05 -12.41 13.02
N TYR A 142 -14.45 -13.43 12.24
CA TYR A 142 -13.64 -14.64 12.09
C TYR A 142 -12.28 -14.34 11.45
N VAL A 143 -12.24 -13.50 10.42
CA VAL A 143 -10.98 -13.11 9.74
C VAL A 143 -10.08 -12.33 10.70
N VAL A 144 -10.63 -11.38 11.46
CA VAL A 144 -9.90 -10.63 12.49
C VAL A 144 -9.23 -11.59 13.49
N GLN A 145 -9.99 -12.62 13.92
CA GLN A 145 -9.46 -13.65 14.82
C GLN A 145 -8.35 -14.49 14.14
N GLN A 146 -8.54 -14.93 12.89
CA GLN A 146 -7.56 -15.73 12.16
C GLN A 146 -6.25 -14.96 11.89
N LEU A 147 -6.35 -13.68 11.57
CA LEU A 147 -5.20 -12.81 11.37
C LEU A 147 -4.51 -12.42 12.69
N GLY A 148 -5.20 -12.54 13.84
CA GLY A 148 -4.69 -12.14 15.15
C GLY A 148 -4.48 -10.64 15.27
N ILE A 149 -5.32 -9.84 14.61
CA ILE A 149 -5.29 -8.39 14.62
C ILE A 149 -6.28 -7.81 15.64
N PRO A 150 -6.07 -6.58 16.15
CA PRO A 150 -6.90 -6.04 17.24
C PRO A 150 -8.32 -5.69 16.80
N ALA A 151 -8.52 -5.32 15.54
CA ALA A 151 -9.82 -4.98 14.95
C ALA A 151 -9.69 -5.00 13.41
N ARG A 152 -10.82 -4.88 12.70
CA ARG A 152 -10.84 -4.80 11.22
C ARG A 152 -10.16 -3.55 10.66
N TYR A 153 -10.04 -2.49 11.46
CA TYR A 153 -9.21 -1.31 11.21
C TYR A 153 -8.58 -0.83 12.53
N TYR A 154 -7.36 -0.34 12.46
CA TYR A 154 -6.59 0.08 13.63
C TYR A 154 -5.38 0.93 13.22
N SER A 155 -4.73 1.55 14.19
CA SER A 155 -3.47 2.25 13.99
C SER A 155 -2.46 1.92 15.08
N PHE A 156 -1.18 2.12 14.78
CA PHE A 156 -0.08 1.96 15.72
C PHE A 156 1.09 2.87 15.34
N ASP A 157 1.95 3.14 16.32
CA ASP A 157 3.16 3.95 16.12
C ASP A 157 4.41 3.09 16.20
N ARG A 158 5.38 3.32 15.29
CA ARG A 158 6.68 2.66 15.32
C ARG A 158 7.78 3.62 14.86
N LYS A 159 8.75 3.90 15.76
CA LYS A 159 9.93 4.76 15.47
C LYS A 159 9.59 6.09 14.79
N GLY A 160 8.51 6.75 15.24
CA GLY A 160 8.10 8.07 14.75
C GLY A 160 7.22 8.05 13.49
N TRP A 161 6.97 6.89 12.90
CA TRP A 161 5.95 6.68 11.88
C TRP A 161 4.63 6.26 12.50
N HIS A 162 3.54 6.78 11.95
CA HIS A 162 2.18 6.37 12.26
C HIS A 162 1.66 5.46 11.16
N PHE A 163 1.19 4.28 11.53
CA PHE A 163 0.65 3.26 10.63
C PHE A 163 -0.86 3.17 10.82
N ILE A 164 -1.59 3.21 9.73
CA ILE A 164 -3.06 3.07 9.71
C ILE A 164 -3.41 1.88 8.83
N ILE A 165 -4.15 0.95 9.37
CA ILE A 165 -4.66 -0.23 8.66
C ILE A 165 -6.16 -0.05 8.49
N LEU A 166 -6.64 -0.09 7.26
CA LEU A 166 -8.04 0.13 6.90
C LEU A 166 -8.71 -1.16 6.41
N ASP A 167 -9.99 -1.28 6.70
CA ASP A 167 -10.87 -2.28 6.12
C ASP A 167 -11.65 -1.65 4.95
N SER A 168 -11.25 -1.98 3.73
CA SER A 168 -11.89 -1.48 2.52
C SER A 168 -13.06 -2.34 2.02
N ASN A 169 -13.41 -3.41 2.74
CA ASN A 169 -14.38 -4.40 2.29
C ASN A 169 -15.81 -4.06 2.77
N ASN A 170 -16.35 -2.95 2.31
CA ASN A 170 -17.70 -2.53 2.65
C ASN A 170 -18.49 -2.25 1.36
N GLY A 171 -19.79 -2.52 1.35
CA GLY A 171 -20.70 -2.12 0.30
C GLY A 171 -20.45 -2.67 -1.11
N GLY A 172 -19.79 -3.82 -1.25
CA GLY A 172 -19.61 -4.49 -2.55
C GLY A 172 -18.48 -3.93 -3.41
N GLY A 173 -17.49 -3.29 -2.82
CA GLY A 173 -16.28 -2.77 -3.48
C GLY A 173 -15.55 -1.80 -2.58
N GLY A 174 -14.31 -1.47 -2.87
CA GLY A 174 -13.47 -0.64 -2.00
C GLY A 174 -14.19 0.58 -1.42
N THR A 175 -14.57 0.54 -0.16
CA THR A 175 -15.13 1.68 0.57
C THR A 175 -14.89 1.57 2.07
N LEU A 176 -14.89 2.72 2.74
CA LEU A 176 -14.94 2.80 4.20
C LEU A 176 -16.37 3.03 4.64
N ASP A 177 -16.85 2.28 5.64
CA ASP A 177 -18.12 2.62 6.25
C ASP A 177 -18.04 3.95 7.05
N PRO A 178 -19.17 4.55 7.39
CA PRO A 178 -19.21 5.86 8.05
C PRO A 178 -18.44 5.89 9.38
N GLU A 179 -18.53 4.82 10.17
CA GLU A 179 -17.86 4.73 11.48
C GLU A 179 -16.33 4.73 11.31
N GLN A 180 -15.81 3.92 10.39
CA GLN A 180 -14.39 3.86 10.10
C GLN A 180 -13.86 5.18 9.52
N PHE A 181 -14.66 5.84 8.66
CA PHE A 181 -14.27 7.12 8.10
C PHE A 181 -14.15 8.20 9.18
N GLU A 182 -15.10 8.28 10.12
CA GLU A 182 -15.01 9.20 11.25
C GLU A 182 -13.83 8.88 12.16
N TRP A 183 -13.56 7.60 12.37
CA TRP A 183 -12.39 7.15 13.13
C TRP A 183 -11.10 7.60 12.45
N LEU A 184 -10.98 7.41 11.13
CA LEU A 184 -9.80 7.83 10.35
C LEU A 184 -9.60 9.36 10.42
N GLU A 185 -10.67 10.15 10.32
CA GLU A 185 -10.60 11.61 10.45
C GLU A 185 -10.09 12.03 11.84
N LYS A 186 -10.59 11.39 12.91
CA LYS A 186 -10.15 11.62 14.29
C LYS A 186 -8.71 11.17 14.50
N ASP A 187 -8.32 10.05 13.94
CA ASP A 187 -6.97 9.48 14.06
C ASP A 187 -5.93 10.41 13.40
N LEU A 188 -6.20 10.89 12.18
CA LEU A 188 -5.33 11.86 11.50
C LEU A 188 -5.29 13.21 12.23
N ALA A 189 -6.43 13.69 12.77
CA ALA A 189 -6.52 14.99 13.43
C ALA A 189 -5.68 15.06 14.72
N ARG A 190 -5.49 13.95 15.44
CA ARG A 190 -4.68 13.90 16.68
C ARG A 190 -3.17 13.95 16.43
N LEU A 191 -2.73 13.69 15.20
CA LEU A 191 -1.31 13.65 14.87
C LEU A 191 -0.73 15.06 14.75
N ARG A 192 0.53 15.22 15.14
CA ARG A 192 1.25 16.48 15.01
C ARG A 192 1.56 16.79 13.54
N PRO A 193 1.65 18.08 13.16
CA PRO A 193 2.16 18.46 11.84
C PRO A 193 3.53 17.80 11.55
N GLY A 194 3.74 17.39 10.30
CA GLY A 194 4.96 16.73 9.87
C GLY A 194 5.03 15.24 10.21
N THR A 195 4.07 14.67 10.94
CA THR A 195 4.06 13.22 11.23
C THR A 195 4.01 12.42 9.93
N PRO A 196 4.96 11.50 9.69
CA PRO A 196 4.90 10.59 8.57
C PRO A 196 3.87 9.49 8.84
N VAL A 197 2.99 9.26 7.86
CA VAL A 197 1.89 8.30 7.94
C VAL A 197 1.99 7.30 6.80
N LEU A 198 1.88 6.00 7.12
CA LEU A 198 1.72 4.94 6.14
C LEU A 198 0.35 4.29 6.33
N ILE A 199 -0.51 4.41 5.34
CA ILE A 199 -1.85 3.84 5.31
C ILE A 199 -1.83 2.59 4.45
N MET A 200 -2.29 1.47 4.99
CA MET A 200 -2.49 0.23 4.25
C MET A 200 -3.98 -0.09 4.12
N THR A 201 -4.39 -0.42 2.91
CA THR A 201 -5.74 -0.88 2.58
C THR A 201 -5.64 -1.93 1.49
N HIS A 202 -6.61 -2.85 1.40
CA HIS A 202 -6.58 -3.86 0.34
C HIS A 202 -6.89 -3.25 -1.02
N TYR A 203 -8.06 -2.63 -1.20
CA TYR A 203 -8.40 -1.90 -2.42
C TYR A 203 -7.57 -0.63 -2.56
N PRO A 204 -7.00 -0.31 -3.73
CA PRO A 204 -6.32 0.97 -3.96
C PRO A 204 -7.26 2.17 -3.76
N ILE A 205 -6.84 3.16 -2.97
CA ILE A 205 -7.58 4.43 -2.84
C ILE A 205 -7.47 5.20 -4.16
N LEU A 206 -6.28 5.23 -4.75
CA LEU A 206 -6.01 5.85 -6.03
C LEU A 206 -4.92 5.07 -6.75
N ALA A 207 -5.23 4.55 -7.95
CA ALA A 207 -4.28 3.88 -8.82
C ALA A 207 -4.68 4.14 -10.28
N ALA A 208 -3.71 4.22 -11.19
CA ALA A 208 -3.98 4.42 -12.61
C ALA A 208 -4.50 3.14 -13.27
N CYS A 209 -3.98 1.98 -12.86
CA CYS A 209 -4.41 0.67 -13.39
C CYS A 209 -5.89 0.40 -13.15
N THR A 210 -6.47 0.88 -12.06
CA THR A 210 -7.90 0.69 -11.75
C THR A 210 -8.83 1.47 -12.70
N HIS A 211 -8.31 2.46 -13.42
CA HIS A 211 -9.08 3.13 -14.47
C HIS A 211 -9.39 2.19 -15.64
N LEU A 212 -8.54 1.22 -15.87
CA LEU A 212 -8.68 0.26 -16.96
C LEU A 212 -9.43 -1.00 -16.52
N ASP A 213 -9.17 -1.48 -15.31
CA ASP A 213 -9.63 -2.79 -14.84
C ASP A 213 -10.64 -2.73 -13.67
N GLY A 214 -10.82 -1.55 -13.07
CA GLY A 214 -11.64 -1.39 -11.87
C GLY A 214 -10.90 -1.75 -10.59
N GLY A 215 -11.64 -1.99 -9.51
CA GLY A 215 -11.07 -2.44 -8.24
C GLY A 215 -10.46 -1.34 -7.36
N ASN A 216 -10.84 -0.08 -7.57
CA ASN A 216 -10.46 1.02 -6.69
C ASN A 216 -11.55 1.30 -5.62
N HIS A 217 -11.17 2.11 -4.63
CA HIS A 217 -12.14 2.68 -3.71
C HIS A 217 -13.22 3.52 -4.43
N SER A 218 -14.48 3.19 -4.24
CA SER A 218 -15.61 3.95 -4.79
C SER A 218 -15.81 5.30 -4.09
N ASP A 219 -15.31 5.44 -2.85
CA ASP A 219 -15.29 6.66 -2.06
C ASP A 219 -13.92 7.39 -2.08
N SER A 220 -13.06 7.06 -3.04
CA SER A 220 -11.72 7.64 -3.21
C SER A 220 -11.70 9.17 -3.14
N VAL A 221 -12.65 9.84 -3.78
CA VAL A 221 -12.76 11.32 -3.75
C VAL A 221 -12.93 11.83 -2.33
N ARG A 222 -13.73 11.16 -1.51
CA ARG A 222 -13.97 11.53 -0.11
C ARG A 222 -12.70 11.33 0.74
N ILE A 223 -11.99 10.22 0.53
CA ILE A 223 -10.74 9.91 1.25
C ILE A 223 -9.63 10.89 0.86
N VAL A 224 -9.44 11.15 -0.43
CA VAL A 224 -8.46 12.13 -0.95
C VAL A 224 -8.79 13.53 -0.42
N GLY A 225 -10.07 13.89 -0.33
CA GLY A 225 -10.52 15.14 0.29
C GLY A 225 -10.15 15.24 1.77
N LEU A 226 -10.23 14.13 2.52
CA LEU A 226 -9.78 14.05 3.91
C LEU A 226 -8.27 14.25 4.00
N PHE A 227 -7.47 13.56 3.17
CA PHE A 227 -6.02 13.73 3.17
C PHE A 227 -5.60 15.16 2.86
N ASN A 228 -6.31 15.84 1.96
CA ASN A 228 -6.05 17.24 1.65
C ASN A 228 -6.31 18.18 2.85
N LYS A 229 -7.29 17.87 3.71
CA LYS A 229 -7.48 18.61 4.99
C LYS A 229 -6.30 18.40 5.96
N HIS A 230 -5.58 17.28 5.83
CA HIS A 230 -4.44 16.89 6.65
C HIS A 230 -3.11 16.96 5.88
N ASN A 231 -2.99 17.90 4.93
CA ASN A 231 -1.80 18.10 4.09
C ASN A 231 -0.56 18.59 4.87
N ASP A 232 -0.72 18.89 6.15
CA ASP A 232 0.35 19.14 7.11
C ASP A 232 1.08 17.86 7.57
N LYS A 233 0.60 16.67 7.16
CA LYS A 233 1.22 15.37 7.42
C LYS A 233 1.85 14.80 6.15
N ARG A 234 2.75 13.83 6.29
CA ARG A 234 3.37 13.15 5.15
C ARG A 234 2.69 11.80 4.95
N ILE A 235 1.61 11.79 4.18
CA ILE A 235 0.79 10.60 3.96
C ILE A 235 1.33 9.81 2.77
N ASN A 236 1.46 8.49 2.96
CA ASN A 236 1.72 7.50 1.91
C ASN A 236 0.69 6.38 2.04
N CYS A 237 0.27 5.80 0.91
CA CYS A 237 -0.66 4.69 0.87
C CYS A 237 -0.04 3.49 0.18
N ILE A 238 -0.35 2.28 0.67
CA ILE A 238 -0.01 1.01 0.04
C ILE A 238 -1.25 0.14 -0.09
N SER A 239 -1.34 -0.64 -1.15
CA SER A 239 -2.48 -1.51 -1.45
C SER A 239 -2.08 -2.71 -2.30
N GLY A 240 -3.02 -3.65 -2.49
CA GLY A 240 -2.96 -4.80 -3.37
C GLY A 240 -4.17 -4.87 -4.30
N HIS A 241 -4.90 -5.99 -4.25
CA HIS A 241 -6.18 -6.28 -4.89
C HIS A 241 -6.13 -6.46 -6.42
N VAL A 242 -5.56 -5.51 -7.14
CA VAL A 242 -5.55 -5.56 -8.63
C VAL A 242 -4.41 -6.38 -9.20
N HIS A 243 -3.52 -6.94 -8.36
CA HIS A 243 -2.35 -7.74 -8.74
C HIS A 243 -1.38 -7.03 -9.69
N LEU A 244 -1.51 -5.72 -9.87
CA LEU A 244 -0.69 -4.91 -10.75
C LEU A 244 0.13 -3.90 -9.96
N MET A 245 1.39 -3.75 -10.35
CA MET A 245 2.26 -2.74 -9.76
C MET A 245 1.95 -1.37 -10.37
N ASP A 246 1.60 -0.41 -9.52
CA ASP A 246 1.31 0.95 -9.94
C ASP A 246 1.76 1.97 -8.88
N ARG A 247 1.99 3.20 -9.31
CA ARG A 247 2.26 4.32 -8.42
C ARG A 247 1.64 5.60 -8.97
N VAL A 248 0.84 6.23 -8.15
CA VAL A 248 0.28 7.56 -8.43
C VAL A 248 0.75 8.53 -7.35
N VAL A 249 1.05 9.77 -7.74
CA VAL A 249 1.32 10.86 -6.81
C VAL A 249 0.26 11.93 -7.04
N TYR A 250 -0.49 12.26 -6.00
CA TYR A 250 -1.51 13.28 -6.06
C TYR A 250 -1.60 14.05 -4.73
N ASN A 251 -1.62 15.38 -4.78
CA ASN A 251 -1.67 16.27 -3.61
C ASN A 251 -0.61 15.93 -2.53
N ASN A 252 0.62 15.66 -2.95
CA ASN A 252 1.74 15.25 -2.08
C ASN A 252 1.52 13.94 -1.32
N VAL A 253 0.57 13.12 -1.74
CA VAL A 253 0.38 11.75 -1.26
C VAL A 253 0.88 10.78 -2.33
N ASP A 254 1.73 9.84 -1.92
CA ASP A 254 2.13 8.71 -2.75
C ASP A 254 1.19 7.54 -2.52
N TYR A 255 0.64 6.99 -3.59
CA TYR A 255 -0.20 5.80 -3.60
C TYR A 255 0.52 4.70 -4.36
N TYR A 256 0.88 3.62 -3.67
CA TYR A 256 1.51 2.45 -4.26
C TYR A 256 0.50 1.30 -4.27
N CYS A 257 0.26 0.73 -5.44
CA CYS A 257 -0.34 -0.58 -5.56
C CYS A 257 0.79 -1.57 -5.82
N ASN A 258 0.92 -2.60 -5.00
CA ASN A 258 1.92 -3.63 -5.18
C ASN A 258 1.31 -4.86 -5.86
N GLY A 259 2.10 -5.57 -6.67
CA GLY A 259 1.69 -6.81 -7.31
C GLY A 259 1.46 -7.94 -6.29
N ALA A 260 0.72 -8.95 -6.70
CA ALA A 260 0.38 -10.10 -5.87
C ALA A 260 1.61 -10.96 -5.56
N LEU A 261 1.73 -11.40 -4.30
CA LEU A 261 2.77 -12.38 -3.95
C LEU A 261 2.51 -13.71 -4.66
N SER A 262 1.26 -14.11 -4.79
CA SER A 262 0.89 -15.33 -5.51
C SER A 262 0.97 -15.23 -7.04
N GLY A 263 1.20 -14.02 -7.58
CA GLY A 263 1.04 -13.77 -9.01
C GLY A 263 -0.38 -14.10 -9.47
N PHE A 264 -0.50 -14.98 -10.47
CA PHE A 264 -1.81 -15.50 -10.91
C PHE A 264 -2.27 -16.65 -10.00
N TRP A 265 -2.46 -16.34 -8.70
CA TRP A 265 -3.02 -17.24 -7.68
C TRP A 265 -2.27 -18.58 -7.56
N TRP A 266 -0.94 -18.54 -7.72
CA TRP A 266 -0.02 -19.67 -7.77
C TRP A 266 -0.11 -20.54 -9.03
N GLU A 267 -1.03 -20.24 -9.92
CA GLU A 267 -1.14 -20.88 -11.23
C GLU A 267 -0.12 -20.32 -12.22
N GLU A 268 -0.03 -20.90 -13.40
CA GLU A 268 0.75 -20.35 -14.50
C GLU A 268 0.04 -19.11 -15.03
N GLY A 269 0.72 -17.97 -14.98
CA GLY A 269 0.15 -16.68 -15.37
C GLY A 269 0.09 -16.51 -16.90
N ASP A 270 -0.76 -15.59 -17.34
CA ASP A 270 -0.80 -15.14 -18.73
C ASP A 270 0.14 -13.94 -18.93
N THR A 271 1.27 -14.18 -19.59
CA THR A 271 2.26 -13.14 -19.88
C THR A 271 1.82 -12.15 -20.95
N ASN A 272 0.71 -12.40 -21.64
CA ASN A 272 0.22 -11.55 -22.71
C ASN A 272 -0.76 -10.49 -22.24
N SER A 273 -1.38 -10.71 -21.10
CA SER A 273 -2.45 -9.84 -20.59
C SER A 273 -2.49 -9.86 -19.07
N GLY A 274 -2.57 -8.70 -18.47
CA GLY A 274 -2.94 -8.52 -17.06
C GLY A 274 -4.45 -8.26 -16.90
N GLY A 275 -5.27 -8.52 -17.94
CA GLY A 275 -6.70 -8.28 -17.92
C GLY A 275 -7.27 -7.81 -19.26
N LYS A 276 -8.40 -7.12 -19.21
CA LYS A 276 -9.16 -6.69 -20.41
C LYS A 276 -8.43 -5.66 -21.28
N SER A 277 -7.43 -4.98 -20.74
CA SER A 277 -6.80 -3.81 -21.34
C SER A 277 -5.45 -4.10 -22.01
N TRP A 278 -5.08 -5.35 -22.15
CA TRP A 278 -3.88 -5.77 -22.89
C TRP A 278 -2.57 -5.18 -22.32
N TYR A 279 -2.39 -5.22 -21.03
CA TYR A 279 -1.12 -4.92 -20.37
C TYR A 279 -0.51 -6.19 -19.79
N HIS A 280 0.81 -6.20 -19.61
CA HIS A 280 1.50 -7.36 -19.05
C HIS A 280 1.15 -7.53 -17.57
N GLU A 281 1.02 -8.78 -17.13
CA GLU A 281 0.95 -9.11 -15.72
C GLU A 281 2.17 -8.56 -14.98
N THR A 282 1.94 -8.10 -13.76
CA THR A 282 3.03 -7.87 -12.83
C THR A 282 3.54 -9.25 -12.37
N PRO A 283 4.85 -9.53 -12.48
CA PRO A 283 5.40 -10.78 -11.97
C PRO A 283 5.05 -11.00 -10.51
N PRO A 284 4.85 -12.25 -10.05
CA PRO A 284 4.65 -12.54 -8.63
C PRO A 284 5.79 -11.96 -7.80
N GLY A 285 5.47 -11.36 -6.66
CA GLY A 285 6.49 -10.70 -5.86
C GLY A 285 5.97 -10.06 -4.58
N TYR A 286 6.85 -9.32 -3.94
CA TYR A 286 6.57 -8.59 -2.71
C TYR A 286 7.29 -7.23 -2.73
N ALA A 287 6.92 -6.32 -1.87
CA ALA A 287 7.62 -5.05 -1.75
C ALA A 287 8.44 -4.98 -0.45
N ILE A 288 9.63 -4.40 -0.55
CA ILE A 288 10.41 -3.95 0.60
C ILE A 288 10.29 -2.44 0.70
N ILE A 289 9.81 -1.98 1.84
CA ILE A 289 9.55 -0.57 2.11
C ILE A 289 10.56 -0.08 3.14
N ASP A 290 11.44 0.82 2.72
CA ASP A 290 12.34 1.55 3.60
C ASP A 290 11.69 2.86 4.04
N LEU A 291 11.63 3.08 5.35
CA LEU A 291 11.07 4.29 5.96
C LEU A 291 12.20 5.10 6.60
N PHE A 292 12.23 6.39 6.33
CA PHE A 292 13.32 7.27 6.72
C PHE A 292 12.93 8.26 7.82
N ASP A 293 13.93 8.80 8.51
CA ASP A 293 13.78 9.72 9.65
C ASP A 293 13.29 11.13 9.24
N ASP A 294 13.30 11.43 7.94
CA ASP A 294 12.71 12.65 7.39
C ASP A 294 11.26 12.47 6.91
N GLY A 295 10.69 11.27 7.10
CA GLY A 295 9.34 10.92 6.67
C GLY A 295 9.23 10.54 5.19
N SER A 296 10.35 10.43 4.47
CA SER A 296 10.35 9.88 3.12
C SER A 296 10.24 8.34 3.16
N LEU A 297 9.74 7.78 2.06
CA LEU A 297 9.52 6.34 1.87
C LEU A 297 10.15 5.91 0.54
N ARG A 298 10.70 4.70 0.53
CA ARG A 298 11.09 4.01 -0.70
C ARG A 298 10.44 2.65 -0.76
N ASN A 299 9.54 2.45 -1.72
CA ASN A 299 8.92 1.17 -2.05
C ASN A 299 9.72 0.51 -3.17
N THR A 300 10.20 -0.71 -2.95
CA THR A 300 10.96 -1.49 -3.94
C THR A 300 10.28 -2.84 -4.12
N TYR A 301 9.80 -3.10 -5.32
CA TYR A 301 9.19 -4.40 -5.65
C TYR A 301 10.26 -5.41 -5.99
N HIS A 302 10.12 -6.63 -5.49
CA HIS A 302 11.01 -7.76 -5.69
C HIS A 302 10.23 -8.91 -6.32
N PRO A 303 10.35 -9.11 -7.65
CA PRO A 303 9.78 -10.29 -8.30
C PRO A 303 10.43 -11.57 -7.80
N HIS A 304 9.66 -12.66 -7.74
CA HIS A 304 10.19 -14.01 -7.49
C HIS A 304 9.76 -14.97 -8.59
N THR A 305 10.37 -16.15 -8.62
CA THR A 305 10.15 -17.19 -9.65
C THR A 305 9.70 -18.52 -9.05
N TYR A 306 9.19 -18.49 -7.85
CA TYR A 306 8.78 -19.69 -7.12
C TYR A 306 7.43 -20.22 -7.56
#